data_35ed911208aaec3120bedfce55b500b6
#
_entry.id   35ed911208aaec3120bedfce55b500b6
#
_cell.length_a   1.000
_cell.length_b   1.000
_cell.length_c   1.000
_cell.angle_alpha   90.00
_cell.angle_beta   90.00
_cell.angle_gamma   90.00
#
_symmetry.space_group_name_H-M   'P 1'
#
loop_
_entity.id
_entity.type
_entity.pdbx_description
1 polymer ?
#
loop_
_entity_poly.entity_id
_entity_poly.type
_entity_poly.pdbx_seq_one_letter_code
_entity_poly.pdbx_strand_id
1 'polypeptide(L)'
;VAQATLSCRYAAIHLVYLGIYTREEKMCLQGAVFLRNSIESVVSIERLPENVSFSTASGGMRSSRPTVNTVVLGGFMKICEQLHMIKGITAVIGSGGKTTLLRILAEELSGTVLLTTSTHILPFAGIPLLVTDDIEQVRRALALHRVICMGTPAAEGKLTAPALPFSVLADAADYVIVEADGSKRLPLKAHASHEPVIPENTRKTVCVVGASGFGKPIKQAVHRPELFYARTGAHMSGIVTPELAAQGIIAEHLADIVVLNQAETVSPEIAKRFTEALKSSGFTVVCTTLNHTLE
;
A
#
# COMPACT_ATOMS: atom_id res chain seq x y z
N VAL A 1 -1.90 30.02 28.63
CA VAL A 1 -2.25 28.64 28.99
C VAL A 1 -3.79 28.59 29.10
N ALA A 2 -4.46 28.20 28.03
CA ALA A 2 -5.89 27.91 28.08
C ALA A 2 -6.03 26.40 27.80
N GLN A 3 -6.41 25.63 28.83
CA GLN A 3 -6.90 24.28 28.70
C GLN A 3 -8.35 24.33 28.22
N ALA A 4 -8.62 23.92 27.00
CA ALA A 4 -9.97 23.64 26.58
C ALA A 4 -10.20 22.12 26.72
N THR A 5 -10.96 21.75 27.74
CA THR A 5 -11.47 20.37 27.91
C THR A 5 -12.79 20.27 27.14
N LEU A 6 -12.80 19.63 26.00
CA LEU A 6 -14.04 19.20 25.34
C LEU A 6 -14.28 17.73 25.67
N SER A 7 -15.32 17.48 26.47
CA SER A 7 -15.87 16.14 26.70
C SER A 7 -16.76 15.79 25.51
N CYS A 8 -16.26 14.97 24.62
CA CYS A 8 -17.09 14.33 23.59
C CYS A 8 -16.95 12.81 23.75
N ARG A 9 -18.03 12.16 24.11
CA ARG A 9 -18.12 10.70 24.11
C ARG A 9 -18.07 10.25 22.63
N TYR A 10 -17.11 9.39 22.28
CA TYR A 10 -16.90 8.81 20.95
C TYR A 10 -16.16 9.67 19.89
N ALA A 11 -14.99 10.21 20.22
CA ALA A 11 -14.00 10.57 19.19
C ALA A 11 -12.59 10.50 19.79
N ALA A 12 -11.72 9.70 19.21
CA ALA A 12 -10.30 9.74 19.53
C ALA A 12 -9.69 10.97 18.87
N ILE A 13 -9.22 11.92 19.68
CA ILE A 13 -8.53 13.12 19.20
C ILE A 13 -7.04 12.80 19.20
N HIS A 14 -6.42 12.74 18.02
CA HIS A 14 -4.97 12.72 17.89
C HIS A 14 -4.44 14.13 17.71
N LEU A 15 -3.68 14.60 18.68
CA LEU A 15 -2.93 15.87 18.60
C LEU A 15 -1.60 15.57 17.90
N VAL A 16 -1.39 16.13 16.72
CA VAL A 16 -0.11 16.08 16.01
C VAL A 16 0.59 17.43 16.15
N TYR A 17 1.75 17.44 16.79
CA TYR A 17 2.61 18.62 16.81
C TYR A 17 3.48 18.66 15.56
N LEU A 18 3.31 19.66 14.74
CA LEU A 18 4.21 19.94 13.62
C LEU A 18 5.21 21.03 14.07
N GLY A 19 6.47 20.64 14.22
CA GLY A 19 7.58 21.57 14.36
C GLY A 19 8.22 21.83 12.99
N ILE A 20 8.20 23.06 12.54
CA ILE A 20 8.94 23.49 11.34
C ILE A 20 10.24 24.14 11.83
N TYR A 21 11.38 23.56 11.43
CA TYR A 21 12.68 24.13 11.68
C TYR A 21 13.17 24.85 10.42
N THR A 22 13.36 26.14 10.49
CA THR A 22 14.23 26.85 9.56
C THR A 22 15.61 27.04 10.22
N ARG A 23 16.63 27.23 9.41
CA ARG A 23 18.02 27.23 9.85
C ARG A 23 18.37 28.34 10.85
N GLU A 24 17.48 29.30 11.06
CA GLU A 24 17.74 30.51 11.90
C GLU A 24 16.61 30.93 12.84
N GLU A 25 15.38 30.37 12.74
CA GLU A 25 14.28 30.76 13.65
C GLU A 25 13.40 29.58 14.03
N LYS A 26 13.13 29.44 15.33
CA LYS A 26 12.14 28.49 15.87
C LYS A 26 10.75 29.12 15.84
N MET A 27 9.89 28.69 14.93
CA MET A 27 8.44 28.98 15.03
C MET A 27 7.70 27.77 15.57
N CYS A 28 7.06 27.94 16.70
CA CYS A 28 6.20 26.93 17.30
C CYS A 28 4.74 27.27 16.96
N LEU A 29 4.11 26.48 16.08
CA LEU A 29 2.66 26.51 15.89
C LEU A 29 2.02 25.55 16.89
N GLN A 30 1.29 26.07 17.87
CA GLN A 30 0.55 25.26 18.82
C GLN A 30 -0.81 24.89 18.25
N GLY A 31 -0.98 23.60 18.00
CA GLY A 31 -2.27 22.92 17.93
C GLY A 31 -3.03 22.98 16.60
N ALA A 32 -2.95 21.89 15.82
CA ALA A 32 -4.00 21.58 14.85
C ALA A 32 -4.88 20.45 15.40
N VAL A 33 -6.19 20.67 15.45
CA VAL A 33 -7.17 19.65 15.85
C VAL A 33 -7.73 19.01 14.59
N PHE A 34 -7.52 17.69 14.43
CA PHE A 34 -8.13 16.92 13.35
C PHE A 34 -9.35 16.17 13.87
N LEU A 35 -10.49 16.45 13.31
CA LEU A 35 -11.70 15.65 13.49
C LEU A 35 -11.72 14.56 12.39
N ARG A 36 -11.67 13.31 12.81
CA ARG A 36 -11.86 12.17 11.90
C ARG A 36 -13.36 11.88 11.87
N ASN A 37 -14.03 12.33 10.83
CA ASN A 37 -15.18 11.65 10.20
C ASN A 37 -15.79 12.57 9.13
N SER A 38 -15.96 12.00 7.95
CA SER A 38 -16.64 12.55 6.77
C SER A 38 -15.75 13.17 5.70
N ILE A 39 -15.99 12.70 4.52
CA ILE A 39 -15.30 12.93 3.24
C ILE A 39 -15.46 14.37 2.69
N GLU A 40 -15.83 15.34 3.47
CA GLU A 40 -15.91 16.75 3.09
C GLU A 40 -15.74 17.66 4.32
N SER A 41 -14.56 17.68 4.88
CA SER A 41 -14.24 18.72 5.86
C SER A 41 -13.28 19.71 5.22
N VAL A 42 -13.83 20.72 4.59
CA VAL A 42 -13.10 21.97 4.35
C VAL A 42 -12.84 22.58 5.72
N VAL A 43 -11.61 22.49 6.19
CA VAL A 43 -11.18 23.24 7.38
C VAL A 43 -11.03 24.69 6.93
N SER A 44 -12.03 25.51 7.18
CA SER A 44 -11.89 26.96 7.10
C SER A 44 -10.93 27.41 8.19
N ILE A 45 -9.76 27.86 7.80
CA ILE A 45 -8.87 28.60 8.68
C ILE A 45 -9.50 30.00 8.79
N GLU A 46 -10.23 30.26 9.85
CA GLU A 46 -10.64 31.63 10.18
C GLU A 46 -9.38 32.47 10.35
N ARG A 47 -9.36 33.63 9.70
CA ARG A 47 -8.28 34.62 9.78
C ARG A 47 -8.02 34.94 11.24
N LEU A 48 -6.78 34.82 11.67
CA LEU A 48 -6.35 35.40 12.94
C LEU A 48 -6.68 36.87 12.94
N PRO A 49 -7.14 37.44 14.08
CA PRO A 49 -7.44 38.86 14.19
C PRO A 49 -6.19 39.68 13.85
N GLU A 50 -6.40 40.80 13.13
CA GLU A 50 -5.35 41.67 12.56
C GLU A 50 -4.43 42.36 13.61
N ASN A 51 -4.56 42.05 14.88
CA ASN A 51 -3.85 42.74 15.99
C ASN A 51 -2.80 41.88 16.69
N VAL A 52 -2.17 40.92 16.02
CA VAL A 52 -1.02 40.23 16.58
C VAL A 52 0.24 41.03 16.20
N SER A 53 0.69 41.92 17.08
CA SER A 53 1.95 42.63 16.94
C SER A 53 3.13 41.70 17.25
N PHE A 54 4.00 41.50 16.29
CA PHE A 54 5.27 40.82 16.50
C PHE A 54 6.34 41.86 16.83
N SER A 55 6.96 41.77 18.00
CA SER A 55 8.15 42.56 18.31
C SER A 55 9.36 41.95 17.67
N THR A 56 9.88 42.58 16.63
CA THR A 56 11.18 42.23 16.05
C THR A 56 12.25 43.05 16.75
N ALA A 57 13.24 42.36 17.34
CA ALA A 57 14.50 43.01 17.76
C ALA A 57 15.28 43.44 16.51
N SER A 58 15.66 44.67 16.48
CA SER A 58 16.24 45.45 15.41
C SER A 58 17.49 44.86 14.76
N GLY A 59 17.48 44.74 13.45
CA GLY A 59 18.66 44.62 12.61
C GLY A 59 18.21 44.74 11.17
N GLY A 60 18.40 45.93 10.57
CA GLY A 60 17.89 46.26 9.24
C GLY A 60 18.40 45.38 8.14
N MET A 61 17.56 45.02 7.20
CA MET A 61 17.83 45.05 5.76
C MET A 61 16.62 44.61 4.93
N ARG A 62 16.29 45.48 3.94
CA ARG A 62 15.64 45.28 2.65
C ARG A 62 14.41 44.33 2.56
N SER A 63 13.30 44.97 2.26
CA SER A 63 12.05 44.47 1.74
C SER A 63 12.25 43.37 0.68
N SER A 64 12.03 42.13 1.06
CA SER A 64 11.60 41.07 0.17
C SER A 64 10.20 40.62 0.65
N ARG A 65 9.21 40.69 -0.27
CA ARG A 65 7.85 40.24 0.01
C ARG A 65 7.91 38.78 0.50
N PRO A 66 7.22 38.41 1.60
CA PRO A 66 7.15 37.01 1.99
C PRO A 66 6.40 36.24 0.90
N THR A 67 7.07 35.32 0.27
CA THR A 67 6.43 34.29 -0.56
C THR A 67 5.59 33.44 0.41
N VAL A 68 4.29 33.57 0.34
CA VAL A 68 3.37 32.66 1.05
C VAL A 68 3.55 31.31 0.38
N ASN A 69 4.35 30.44 0.98
CA ASN A 69 4.36 29.04 0.64
C ASN A 69 3.00 28.49 1.09
N THR A 70 2.10 28.33 0.14
CA THR A 70 0.87 27.58 0.34
C THR A 70 1.27 26.15 0.70
N VAL A 71 1.23 25.81 1.98
CA VAL A 71 1.31 24.42 2.42
C VAL A 71 0.02 23.77 1.94
N VAL A 72 0.07 23.13 0.79
CA VAL A 72 -0.97 22.20 0.38
C VAL A 72 -0.89 21.06 1.40
N LEU A 73 -1.85 21.01 2.32
CA LEU A 73 -2.09 19.82 3.13
C LEU A 73 -2.44 18.69 2.15
N GLY A 74 -1.41 17.96 1.72
CA GLY A 74 -1.57 16.81 0.86
C GLY A 74 -2.44 15.81 1.59
N GLY A 75 -3.68 15.62 1.11
CA GLY A 75 -4.44 14.42 1.45
C GLY A 75 -3.54 13.23 1.22
N PHE A 76 -3.61 12.22 2.08
CA PHE A 76 -2.82 11.00 1.91
C PHE A 76 -3.13 10.44 0.52
N MET A 77 -2.11 10.38 -0.34
CA MET A 77 -2.24 9.86 -1.70
C MET A 77 -2.72 8.42 -1.60
N LYS A 78 -3.80 8.09 -2.31
CA LYS A 78 -4.34 6.73 -2.35
C LYS A 78 -3.28 5.73 -2.82
N ILE A 79 -3.36 4.49 -2.33
CA ILE A 79 -2.39 3.46 -2.73
C ILE A 79 -2.47 3.16 -4.24
N CYS A 80 -3.66 3.21 -4.82
CA CYS A 80 -3.83 3.06 -6.27
C CYS A 80 -3.12 4.15 -7.08
N GLU A 81 -3.03 5.37 -6.57
CA GLU A 81 -2.28 6.47 -7.18
C GLU A 81 -0.78 6.28 -7.03
N GLN A 82 -0.31 5.91 -5.83
CA GLN A 82 1.11 5.63 -5.56
C GLN A 82 1.63 4.47 -6.42
N LEU A 83 0.79 3.49 -6.69
CA LEU A 83 1.10 2.36 -7.56
C LEU A 83 0.90 2.69 -9.04
N HIS A 84 0.47 3.91 -9.38
CA HIS A 84 0.16 4.30 -10.76
C HIS A 84 -0.70 3.23 -11.45
N MET A 85 -1.83 2.85 -10.83
CA MET A 85 -2.70 1.80 -11.34
C MET A 85 -3.26 2.16 -12.71
N ILE A 86 -3.21 1.21 -13.63
CA ILE A 86 -3.73 1.34 -15.01
C ILE A 86 -4.78 0.28 -15.26
N LYS A 87 -5.75 0.57 -16.13
CA LYS A 87 -6.80 -0.40 -16.52
C LYS A 87 -6.19 -1.64 -17.16
N GLY A 88 -6.84 -2.79 -16.96
CA GLY A 88 -6.42 -4.10 -17.42
C GLY A 88 -5.95 -5.00 -16.28
N ILE A 89 -5.11 -5.99 -16.60
CA ILE A 89 -4.66 -7.01 -15.65
C ILE A 89 -3.49 -6.48 -14.81
N THR A 90 -3.62 -6.57 -13.48
CA THR A 90 -2.53 -6.35 -12.53
C THR A 90 -2.29 -7.64 -11.74
N ALA A 91 -1.09 -8.17 -11.79
CA ALA A 91 -0.68 -9.30 -10.96
C ALA A 91 -0.09 -8.80 -9.63
N VAL A 92 -0.52 -9.40 -8.52
CA VAL A 92 0.02 -9.14 -7.18
C VAL A 92 0.71 -10.40 -6.69
N ILE A 93 2.01 -10.28 -6.44
CA ILE A 93 2.91 -11.38 -6.05
C ILE A 93 3.58 -11.09 -4.71
N GLY A 94 4.36 -12.04 -4.20
CA GLY A 94 5.14 -11.87 -2.98
C GLY A 94 4.37 -12.24 -1.72
N SER A 95 4.61 -11.55 -0.63
CA SER A 95 4.11 -11.93 0.70
C SER A 95 3.99 -10.75 1.66
N GLY A 96 3.20 -10.92 2.74
CA GLY A 96 3.09 -9.88 3.76
C GLY A 96 2.00 -8.85 3.50
N GLY A 97 0.87 -9.24 2.87
CA GLY A 97 -0.31 -8.37 2.76
C GLY A 97 -0.96 -8.28 1.38
N LYS A 98 -0.74 -9.25 0.48
CA LYS A 98 -1.37 -9.26 -0.86
C LYS A 98 -2.89 -9.10 -0.81
N THR A 99 -3.57 -9.97 -0.08
CA THR A 99 -5.04 -9.96 0.02
C THR A 99 -5.57 -8.63 0.55
N THR A 100 -4.85 -8.00 1.50
CA THR A 100 -5.17 -6.66 2.01
C THR A 100 -5.00 -5.61 0.91
N LEU A 101 -3.92 -5.69 0.14
CA LEU A 101 -3.68 -4.78 -0.99
C LEU A 101 -4.79 -4.91 -2.05
N LEU A 102 -5.21 -6.14 -2.40
CA LEU A 102 -6.30 -6.35 -3.34
C LEU A 102 -7.60 -5.67 -2.87
N ARG A 103 -7.94 -5.77 -1.58
CA ARG A 103 -9.10 -5.09 -0.99
C ARG A 103 -9.01 -3.58 -1.11
N ILE A 104 -7.90 -3.00 -0.67
CA ILE A 104 -7.70 -1.55 -0.71
C ILE A 104 -7.78 -1.04 -2.15
N LEU A 105 -7.15 -1.72 -3.10
CA LEU A 105 -7.26 -1.36 -4.51
C LEU A 105 -8.70 -1.43 -5.02
N ALA A 106 -9.47 -2.46 -4.62
CA ALA A 106 -10.87 -2.57 -4.98
C ALA A 106 -11.73 -1.42 -4.43
N GLU A 107 -11.40 -0.90 -3.25
CA GLU A 107 -12.09 0.23 -2.63
C GLU A 107 -11.71 1.57 -3.28
N GLU A 108 -10.43 1.76 -3.57
CA GLU A 108 -9.89 3.04 -4.04
C GLU A 108 -10.07 3.30 -5.54
N LEU A 109 -10.07 2.25 -6.37
CA LEU A 109 -10.19 2.37 -7.82
C LEU A 109 -11.62 2.80 -8.22
N SER A 110 -11.72 3.75 -9.13
CA SER A 110 -13.00 4.36 -9.52
C SER A 110 -13.79 3.60 -10.59
N GLY A 111 -13.19 2.58 -11.21
CA GLY A 111 -13.85 1.76 -12.22
C GLY A 111 -14.41 0.44 -11.68
N THR A 112 -14.88 -0.41 -12.59
CA THR A 112 -15.24 -1.79 -12.28
C THR A 112 -14.00 -2.62 -11.95
N VAL A 113 -14.06 -3.41 -10.86
CA VAL A 113 -12.92 -4.20 -10.38
C VAL A 113 -13.32 -5.66 -10.23
N LEU A 114 -12.54 -6.54 -10.82
CA LEU A 114 -12.65 -7.99 -10.67
C LEU A 114 -11.45 -8.49 -9.88
N LEU A 115 -11.69 -9.02 -8.68
CA LEU A 115 -10.68 -9.67 -7.84
C LEU A 115 -10.65 -11.16 -8.13
N THR A 116 -9.47 -11.72 -8.33
CA THR A 116 -9.32 -13.14 -8.66
C THR A 116 -7.93 -13.67 -8.29
N THR A 117 -7.66 -14.90 -8.67
CA THR A 117 -6.35 -15.56 -8.48
C THR A 117 -5.99 -16.42 -9.69
N SER A 118 -4.71 -16.60 -9.91
CA SER A 118 -4.18 -17.63 -10.83
C SER A 118 -3.70 -18.89 -10.08
N THR A 119 -3.73 -18.82 -8.73
CA THR A 119 -3.33 -19.95 -7.87
C THR A 119 -4.48 -20.33 -6.93
N HIS A 120 -4.43 -19.92 -5.65
CA HIS A 120 -5.50 -20.17 -4.68
C HIS A 120 -5.69 -18.97 -3.77
N ILE A 121 -6.95 -18.56 -3.56
CA ILE A 121 -7.33 -17.49 -2.63
C ILE A 121 -8.59 -17.87 -1.87
N LEU A 122 -8.79 -17.32 -0.69
CA LEU A 122 -10.10 -17.34 -0.02
C LEU A 122 -10.99 -16.25 -0.62
N PRO A 123 -12.29 -16.48 -0.77
CA PRO A 123 -13.23 -15.43 -1.16
C PRO A 123 -13.13 -14.21 -0.24
N PHE A 124 -13.34 -13.03 -0.79
CA PHE A 124 -13.31 -11.80 -0.02
C PHE A 124 -14.65 -11.59 0.69
N ALA A 125 -14.64 -11.55 2.03
CA ALA A 125 -15.85 -11.26 2.81
C ALA A 125 -16.46 -9.90 2.39
N GLY A 126 -17.77 -9.84 2.21
CA GLY A 126 -18.46 -8.61 1.80
C GLY A 126 -18.37 -8.26 0.31
N ILE A 127 -17.60 -9.00 -0.50
CA ILE A 127 -17.56 -8.83 -1.96
C ILE A 127 -18.34 -9.97 -2.62
N PRO A 128 -19.27 -9.68 -3.55
CA PRO A 128 -20.03 -10.70 -4.25
C PRO A 128 -19.12 -11.69 -4.97
N LEU A 129 -19.32 -12.98 -4.71
CA LEU A 129 -18.61 -14.06 -5.37
C LEU A 129 -19.40 -14.53 -6.59
N LEU A 130 -18.74 -14.55 -7.74
CA LEU A 130 -19.28 -15.08 -8.98
C LEU A 130 -18.52 -16.32 -9.43
N VAL A 131 -19.24 -17.41 -9.68
CA VAL A 131 -18.71 -18.66 -10.24
C VAL A 131 -19.44 -18.91 -11.55
N THR A 132 -18.77 -18.69 -12.67
CA THR A 132 -19.38 -18.85 -14.01
C THR A 132 -18.29 -18.97 -15.08
N ASP A 133 -18.65 -19.56 -16.20
CA ASP A 133 -17.91 -19.57 -17.47
C ASP A 133 -18.56 -18.73 -18.57
N ASP A 134 -19.64 -18.00 -18.23
CA ASP A 134 -20.41 -17.12 -19.11
C ASP A 134 -20.01 -15.65 -18.88
N ILE A 135 -19.41 -15.04 -19.90
CA ILE A 135 -18.97 -13.65 -19.85
C ILE A 135 -20.13 -12.65 -19.69
N GLU A 136 -21.32 -12.98 -20.18
CA GLU A 136 -22.47 -12.11 -20.04
C GLU A 136 -22.98 -12.07 -18.58
N GLN A 137 -22.79 -13.15 -17.81
CA GLN A 137 -23.04 -13.11 -16.38
C GLN A 137 -22.02 -12.22 -15.66
N VAL A 138 -20.76 -12.22 -16.07
CA VAL A 138 -19.72 -11.33 -15.52
C VAL A 138 -20.10 -9.86 -15.78
N ARG A 139 -20.49 -9.51 -17.01
CA ARG A 139 -20.93 -8.15 -17.38
C ARG A 139 -22.15 -7.70 -16.58
N ARG A 140 -23.15 -8.57 -16.43
CA ARG A 140 -24.34 -8.30 -15.60
C ARG A 140 -23.96 -8.09 -14.12
N ALA A 141 -23.09 -8.93 -13.58
CA ALA A 141 -22.63 -8.80 -12.20
C ALA A 141 -21.88 -7.47 -11.96
N LEU A 142 -20.99 -7.07 -12.88
CA LEU A 142 -20.27 -5.80 -12.83
C LEU A 142 -21.17 -4.57 -13.03
N ALA A 143 -22.28 -4.71 -13.74
CA ALA A 143 -23.27 -3.64 -13.85
C ALA A 143 -24.06 -3.43 -12.55
N LEU A 144 -24.20 -4.47 -11.72
CA LEU A 144 -24.89 -4.41 -10.43
C LEU A 144 -23.93 -4.08 -9.27
N HIS A 145 -22.69 -4.55 -9.37
CA HIS A 145 -21.68 -4.43 -8.34
C HIS A 145 -20.36 -3.92 -8.92
N ARG A 146 -19.92 -2.75 -8.50
CA ARG A 146 -18.65 -2.18 -8.96
C ARG A 146 -17.45 -3.12 -8.74
N VAL A 147 -17.50 -3.93 -7.68
CA VAL A 147 -16.46 -4.90 -7.33
C VAL A 147 -17.06 -6.27 -7.20
N ILE A 148 -16.47 -7.27 -7.85
CA ILE A 148 -16.80 -8.69 -7.71
C ILE A 148 -15.54 -9.52 -7.46
N CYS A 149 -15.71 -10.66 -6.79
CA CYS A 149 -14.69 -11.70 -6.70
C CYS A 149 -15.06 -12.84 -7.64
N MET A 150 -14.11 -13.40 -8.38
CA MET A 150 -14.36 -14.51 -9.30
C MET A 150 -13.29 -15.58 -9.17
N GLY A 151 -13.69 -16.83 -9.30
CA GLY A 151 -12.81 -17.99 -9.33
C GLY A 151 -13.59 -19.29 -9.38
N THR A 152 -12.89 -20.40 -9.58
CA THR A 152 -13.47 -21.75 -9.54
C THR A 152 -13.35 -22.29 -8.11
N PRO A 153 -14.43 -22.81 -7.49
CA PRO A 153 -14.37 -23.40 -6.16
C PRO A 153 -13.37 -24.56 -6.07
N ALA A 154 -12.57 -24.54 -5.01
CA ALA A 154 -11.56 -25.54 -4.71
C ALA A 154 -11.72 -26.06 -3.26
N ALA A 155 -10.84 -26.98 -2.85
CA ALA A 155 -10.85 -27.52 -1.48
C ALA A 155 -10.68 -26.41 -0.42
N GLU A 156 -11.12 -26.69 0.80
CA GLU A 156 -11.00 -25.81 1.97
C GLU A 156 -11.67 -24.43 1.79
N GLY A 157 -12.72 -24.33 0.99
CA GLY A 157 -13.44 -23.08 0.72
C GLY A 157 -12.63 -22.05 -0.06
N LYS A 158 -11.54 -22.47 -0.68
CA LYS A 158 -10.72 -21.61 -1.54
C LYS A 158 -11.28 -21.54 -2.96
N LEU A 159 -10.78 -20.56 -3.70
CA LEU A 159 -10.96 -20.42 -5.13
C LEU A 159 -9.62 -20.69 -5.81
N THR A 160 -9.67 -21.28 -6.99
CA THR A 160 -8.56 -21.31 -7.96
C THR A 160 -8.89 -20.41 -9.15
N ALA A 161 -8.06 -20.42 -10.18
CA ALA A 161 -8.24 -19.60 -11.36
C ALA A 161 -9.68 -19.68 -11.92
N PRO A 162 -10.22 -18.58 -12.46
CA PRO A 162 -11.53 -18.59 -13.11
C PRO A 162 -11.54 -19.51 -14.35
N ALA A 163 -12.71 -20.01 -14.73
CA ALA A 163 -12.88 -20.80 -15.95
C ALA A 163 -12.65 -19.97 -17.22
N LEU A 164 -13.00 -18.68 -17.18
CA LEU A 164 -12.76 -17.76 -18.30
C LEU A 164 -11.30 -17.30 -18.37
N PRO A 165 -10.73 -17.14 -19.58
CA PRO A 165 -9.41 -16.56 -19.76
C PRO A 165 -9.31 -15.15 -19.17
N PHE A 166 -8.15 -14.79 -18.60
CA PHE A 166 -7.92 -13.46 -18.03
C PHE A 166 -8.06 -12.32 -19.05
N SER A 167 -7.71 -12.57 -20.32
CA SER A 167 -7.93 -11.59 -21.40
C SER A 167 -9.39 -11.26 -21.59
N VAL A 168 -10.26 -12.26 -21.57
CA VAL A 168 -11.73 -12.06 -21.68
C VAL A 168 -12.28 -11.30 -20.49
N LEU A 169 -11.76 -11.56 -19.29
CA LEU A 169 -12.14 -10.82 -18.08
C LEU A 169 -11.68 -9.35 -18.14
N ALA A 170 -10.51 -9.09 -18.74
CA ALA A 170 -9.97 -7.73 -18.91
C ALA A 170 -10.78 -6.90 -19.91
N ASP A 171 -11.51 -7.54 -20.82
CA ASP A 171 -12.46 -6.85 -21.74
C ASP A 171 -13.80 -6.53 -21.04
N ALA A 172 -14.09 -7.17 -19.91
CA ALA A 172 -15.33 -6.99 -19.17
C ALA A 172 -15.21 -6.04 -17.96
N ALA A 173 -14.03 -5.91 -17.39
CA ALA A 173 -13.78 -5.07 -16.22
C ALA A 173 -12.69 -4.03 -16.49
N ASP A 174 -12.80 -2.84 -15.88
CA ASP A 174 -11.72 -1.83 -15.97
C ASP A 174 -10.43 -2.34 -15.35
N TYR A 175 -10.52 -3.06 -14.24
CA TYR A 175 -9.37 -3.61 -13.51
C TYR A 175 -9.60 -5.08 -13.16
N VAL A 176 -8.68 -5.93 -13.55
CA VAL A 176 -8.60 -7.34 -13.12
C VAL A 176 -7.39 -7.50 -12.23
N ILE A 177 -7.59 -7.66 -10.93
CA ILE A 177 -6.52 -7.75 -9.95
C ILE A 177 -6.36 -9.20 -9.52
N VAL A 178 -5.20 -9.77 -9.80
CA VAL A 178 -4.93 -11.21 -9.70
C VAL A 178 -3.91 -11.48 -8.60
N GLU A 179 -4.28 -12.24 -7.56
CA GLU A 179 -3.28 -12.81 -6.65
C GLU A 179 -2.58 -13.99 -7.36
N ALA A 180 -1.31 -13.80 -7.72
CA ALA A 180 -0.62 -14.71 -8.63
C ALA A 180 0.30 -15.73 -7.95
N ASP A 181 0.32 -15.78 -6.62
CA ASP A 181 1.11 -16.74 -5.86
C ASP A 181 0.60 -16.99 -4.43
N GLY A 182 0.94 -18.13 -3.84
CA GLY A 182 0.73 -18.44 -2.43
C GLY A 182 1.96 -18.12 -1.58
N SER A 183 1.79 -17.72 -0.30
CA SER A 183 2.90 -17.31 0.57
C SER A 183 2.87 -17.90 1.99
N LYS A 184 1.95 -18.80 2.30
CA LYS A 184 1.77 -19.41 3.63
C LYS A 184 1.71 -18.39 4.79
N ARG A 185 1.23 -17.16 4.53
CA ARG A 185 1.13 -16.05 5.49
C ARG A 185 2.48 -15.60 6.09
N LEU A 186 3.60 -15.94 5.47
CA LEU A 186 4.91 -15.44 5.87
C LEU A 186 5.12 -14.01 5.34
N PRO A 187 5.97 -13.19 5.97
CA PRO A 187 6.19 -11.80 5.53
C PRO A 187 7.00 -11.69 4.23
N LEU A 188 7.86 -12.65 3.92
CA LEU A 188 8.66 -12.67 2.69
C LEU A 188 8.51 -13.98 1.96
N LYS A 189 8.93 -13.98 0.68
CA LYS A 189 8.89 -15.16 -0.19
C LYS A 189 10.05 -15.15 -1.18
N ALA A 190 10.53 -16.37 -1.53
CA ALA A 190 11.28 -16.62 -2.73
C ALA A 190 10.45 -17.52 -3.67
N HIS A 191 10.38 -17.16 -4.96
CA HIS A 191 9.53 -17.85 -5.92
C HIS A 191 10.22 -19.09 -6.49
N ALA A 192 9.48 -20.19 -6.65
CA ALA A 192 9.95 -21.34 -7.40
C ALA A 192 9.75 -21.13 -8.91
N SER A 193 10.34 -21.99 -9.74
CA SER A 193 10.27 -21.86 -11.20
C SER A 193 8.85 -21.95 -11.79
N HIS A 194 7.91 -22.54 -11.06
CA HIS A 194 6.48 -22.63 -11.42
C HIS A 194 5.63 -21.52 -10.81
N GLU A 195 6.23 -20.55 -10.14
CA GLU A 195 5.60 -19.39 -9.51
C GLU A 195 6.45 -18.13 -9.75
N PRO A 196 5.81 -16.95 -9.76
CA PRO A 196 4.37 -16.72 -9.74
C PRO A 196 3.71 -17.12 -11.06
N VAL A 197 2.40 -17.42 -11.02
CA VAL A 197 1.59 -17.68 -12.22
C VAL A 197 1.01 -16.35 -12.70
N ILE A 198 1.82 -15.55 -13.36
CA ILE A 198 1.43 -14.24 -13.89
C ILE A 198 0.60 -14.47 -15.17
N PRO A 199 -0.65 -13.95 -15.26
CA PRO A 199 -1.45 -14.06 -16.47
C PRO A 199 -0.78 -13.41 -17.68
N GLU A 200 -1.00 -13.97 -18.86
CA GLU A 200 -0.63 -13.29 -20.11
C GLU A 200 -1.33 -11.93 -20.20
N ASN A 201 -0.73 -10.96 -20.89
CA ASN A 201 -1.21 -9.59 -21.02
C ASN A 201 -1.31 -8.82 -19.69
N THR A 202 -0.65 -9.28 -18.62
CA THR A 202 -0.49 -8.50 -17.39
C THR A 202 0.22 -7.18 -17.70
N ARG A 203 -0.41 -6.07 -17.33
CA ARG A 203 0.09 -4.72 -17.60
C ARG A 203 0.96 -4.18 -16.48
N LYS A 204 0.82 -4.76 -15.30
CA LYS A 204 1.60 -4.37 -14.12
C LYS A 204 1.72 -5.54 -13.16
N THR A 205 2.92 -5.72 -12.61
CA THR A 205 3.19 -6.69 -11.53
C THR A 205 3.64 -5.95 -10.29
N VAL A 206 2.92 -6.15 -9.18
CA VAL A 206 3.21 -5.55 -7.88
C VAL A 206 3.69 -6.63 -6.93
N CYS A 207 4.91 -6.49 -6.41
CA CYS A 207 5.45 -7.39 -5.38
C CYS A 207 5.24 -6.82 -3.99
N VAL A 208 4.55 -7.54 -3.11
CA VAL A 208 4.36 -7.15 -1.71
C VAL A 208 5.40 -7.83 -0.84
N VAL A 209 5.97 -7.06 0.09
CA VAL A 209 6.96 -7.51 1.08
C VAL A 209 6.53 -7.02 2.45
N GLY A 210 6.48 -7.90 3.45
CA GLY A 210 6.16 -7.53 4.83
C GLY A 210 7.42 -7.13 5.60
N ALA A 211 7.52 -5.86 6.00
CA ALA A 211 8.63 -5.35 6.81
C ALA A 211 8.78 -6.10 8.13
N SER A 212 7.71 -6.66 8.67
CA SER A 212 7.71 -7.46 9.89
C SER A 212 8.63 -8.70 9.84
N GLY A 213 9.12 -9.05 8.66
CA GLY A 213 10.11 -10.11 8.48
C GLY A 213 11.55 -9.70 8.75
N PHE A 214 11.86 -8.39 8.72
CA PHE A 214 13.23 -7.91 8.94
C PHE A 214 13.68 -8.17 10.38
N GLY A 215 14.92 -8.58 10.53
CA GLY A 215 15.50 -8.98 11.81
C GLY A 215 15.14 -10.40 12.27
N LYS A 216 14.21 -11.09 11.62
CA LYS A 216 13.82 -12.46 11.96
C LYS A 216 14.73 -13.49 11.27
N PRO A 217 14.87 -14.69 11.83
CA PRO A 217 15.54 -15.79 11.15
C PRO A 217 14.90 -16.07 9.79
N ILE A 218 15.72 -16.24 8.74
CA ILE A 218 15.25 -16.44 7.37
C ILE A 218 14.26 -17.61 7.28
N LYS A 219 14.54 -18.73 7.98
CA LYS A 219 13.64 -19.90 8.01
C LYS A 219 12.25 -19.61 8.57
N GLN A 220 12.09 -18.58 9.39
CA GLN A 220 10.81 -18.20 10.02
C GLN A 220 10.08 -17.10 9.24
N ALA A 221 10.81 -16.30 8.48
CA ALA A 221 10.28 -15.14 7.80
C ALA A 221 10.04 -15.34 6.30
N VAL A 222 10.74 -16.27 5.67
CA VAL A 222 10.73 -16.44 4.20
C VAL A 222 10.05 -17.73 3.80
N HIS A 223 9.04 -17.64 2.95
CA HIS A 223 8.48 -18.81 2.26
C HIS A 223 9.49 -19.31 1.21
N ARG A 224 9.90 -20.56 1.29
CA ARG A 224 10.99 -21.22 0.54
C ARG A 224 12.37 -20.60 0.83
N PRO A 225 12.82 -20.72 2.09
CA PRO A 225 14.10 -20.14 2.51
C PRO A 225 15.29 -20.71 1.74
N GLU A 226 15.21 -21.97 1.27
CA GLU A 226 16.25 -22.62 0.45
C GLU A 226 16.50 -21.87 -0.87
N LEU A 227 15.44 -21.40 -1.53
CA LEU A 227 15.55 -20.60 -2.76
C LEU A 227 16.08 -19.20 -2.46
N PHE A 228 15.71 -18.63 -1.31
CA PHE A 228 16.23 -17.36 -0.87
C PHE A 228 17.73 -17.42 -0.62
N TYR A 229 18.22 -18.47 0.06
CA TYR A 229 19.65 -18.69 0.26
C TYR A 229 20.40 -18.82 -1.06
N ALA A 230 19.88 -19.62 -1.99
CA ALA A 230 20.50 -19.83 -3.29
C ALA A 230 20.66 -18.53 -4.09
N ARG A 231 19.70 -17.60 -3.97
CA ARG A 231 19.71 -16.33 -4.72
C ARG A 231 20.54 -15.23 -4.06
N THR A 232 20.53 -15.20 -2.73
CA THR A 232 21.17 -14.11 -1.99
C THR A 232 22.55 -14.45 -1.44
N GLY A 233 22.95 -15.74 -1.48
CA GLY A 233 24.16 -16.20 -0.82
C GLY A 233 24.11 -16.10 0.72
N ALA A 234 22.92 -15.86 1.29
CA ALA A 234 22.74 -15.74 2.73
C ALA A 234 23.06 -17.06 3.43
N HIS A 235 23.59 -16.98 4.66
CA HIS A 235 23.83 -18.16 5.48
C HIS A 235 22.53 -18.73 6.03
N MET A 236 22.41 -20.07 6.11
CA MET A 236 21.19 -20.77 6.54
C MET A 236 20.70 -20.42 7.95
N SER A 237 21.60 -20.00 8.84
CA SER A 237 21.27 -19.49 10.18
C SER A 237 21.15 -17.97 10.25
N GLY A 238 21.17 -17.28 9.10
CA GLY A 238 21.10 -15.84 9.02
C GLY A 238 19.72 -15.27 9.34
N ILE A 239 19.71 -13.97 9.55
CA ILE A 239 18.48 -13.16 9.70
C ILE A 239 18.19 -12.43 8.39
N VAL A 240 16.92 -12.09 8.16
CA VAL A 240 16.52 -11.23 7.05
C VAL A 240 16.97 -9.81 7.32
N THR A 241 17.89 -9.30 6.51
CA THR A 241 18.20 -7.87 6.49
C THR A 241 17.45 -7.17 5.35
N PRO A 242 17.25 -5.85 5.43
CA PRO A 242 16.66 -5.09 4.32
C PRO A 242 17.38 -5.32 2.99
N GLU A 243 18.70 -5.37 3.02
CA GLU A 243 19.53 -5.57 1.81
C GLU A 243 19.38 -6.98 1.25
N LEU A 244 19.36 -8.01 2.10
CA LEU A 244 19.13 -9.39 1.64
C LEU A 244 17.73 -9.56 1.03
N ALA A 245 16.71 -8.94 1.63
CA ALA A 245 15.37 -8.96 1.07
C ALA A 245 15.32 -8.25 -0.30
N ALA A 246 15.95 -7.09 -0.42
CA ALA A 246 16.07 -6.38 -1.69
C ALA A 246 16.83 -7.21 -2.74
N GLN A 247 17.96 -7.83 -2.35
CA GLN A 247 18.75 -8.68 -3.23
C GLN A 247 17.94 -9.86 -3.77
N GLY A 248 17.11 -10.49 -2.94
CA GLY A 248 16.21 -11.57 -3.37
C GLY A 248 15.25 -11.12 -4.47
N ILE A 249 14.64 -9.95 -4.31
CA ILE A 249 13.70 -9.35 -5.28
C ILE A 249 14.43 -8.96 -6.57
N ILE A 250 15.61 -8.35 -6.45
CA ILE A 250 16.45 -7.97 -7.60
C ILE A 250 16.83 -9.22 -8.42
N ALA A 251 17.25 -10.29 -7.74
CA ALA A 251 17.63 -11.53 -8.41
C ALA A 251 16.47 -12.21 -9.14
N GLU A 252 15.24 -12.06 -8.65
CA GLU A 252 14.04 -12.60 -9.31
C GLU A 252 13.56 -11.73 -10.47
N HIS A 253 13.66 -10.41 -10.34
CA HIS A 253 13.26 -9.42 -11.34
C HIS A 253 11.84 -9.65 -11.92
N LEU A 254 10.86 -9.89 -11.04
CA LEU A 254 9.49 -10.29 -11.40
C LEU A 254 8.47 -9.15 -11.30
N ALA A 255 8.86 -7.99 -10.78
CA ALA A 255 7.92 -6.92 -10.45
C ALA A 255 8.31 -5.58 -11.08
N ASP A 256 7.30 -4.78 -11.44
CA ASP A 256 7.46 -3.38 -11.85
C ASP A 256 7.55 -2.44 -10.64
N ILE A 257 6.78 -2.77 -9.59
CA ILE A 257 6.70 -1.98 -8.34
C ILE A 257 6.79 -2.92 -7.14
N VAL A 258 7.52 -2.49 -6.11
CA VAL A 258 7.61 -3.18 -4.82
C VAL A 258 6.87 -2.39 -3.76
N VAL A 259 5.99 -3.04 -3.01
CA VAL A 259 5.29 -2.49 -1.85
C VAL A 259 5.92 -3.05 -0.59
N LEU A 260 6.59 -2.21 0.19
CA LEU A 260 6.98 -2.53 1.55
C LEU A 260 5.79 -2.23 2.47
N ASN A 261 5.04 -3.26 2.80
CA ASN A 261 3.93 -3.20 3.74
C ASN A 261 4.41 -3.42 5.19
N GLN A 262 3.57 -3.08 6.17
CA GLN A 262 3.87 -3.19 7.59
C GLN A 262 5.09 -2.33 7.98
N ALA A 263 5.25 -1.18 7.32
CA ALA A 263 6.39 -0.30 7.53
C ALA A 263 6.47 0.25 8.97
N GLU A 264 5.34 0.28 9.69
CA GLU A 264 5.23 0.64 11.11
C GLU A 264 5.92 -0.36 12.05
N THR A 265 6.21 -1.57 11.58
CA THR A 265 6.86 -2.62 12.41
C THR A 265 8.38 -2.48 12.49
N VAL A 266 8.94 -1.54 11.75
CA VAL A 266 10.40 -1.30 11.68
C VAL A 266 10.71 0.19 11.83
N SER A 267 11.97 0.52 12.13
CA SER A 267 12.38 1.92 12.15
C SER A 267 12.43 2.52 10.73
N PRO A 268 12.26 3.85 10.59
CA PRO A 268 12.38 4.52 9.30
C PRO A 268 13.71 4.24 8.57
N GLU A 269 14.81 4.07 9.30
CA GLU A 269 16.12 3.74 8.73
C GLU A 269 16.13 2.36 8.09
N ILE A 270 15.47 1.38 8.68
CA ILE A 270 15.36 0.02 8.14
C ILE A 270 14.55 0.05 6.84
N ALA A 271 13.41 0.74 6.84
CA ALA A 271 12.58 0.91 5.64
C ALA A 271 13.35 1.67 4.54
N LYS A 272 14.12 2.70 4.91
CA LYS A 272 14.96 3.48 4.00
C LYS A 272 16.04 2.61 3.35
N ARG A 273 16.78 1.80 4.11
CA ARG A 273 17.82 0.89 3.60
C ARG A 273 17.26 -0.08 2.55
N PHE A 274 16.10 -0.67 2.82
CA PHE A 274 15.41 -1.53 1.85
C PHE A 274 15.05 -0.77 0.56
N THR A 275 14.47 0.42 0.72
CA THR A 275 14.05 1.26 -0.40
C THR A 275 15.23 1.70 -1.26
N GLU A 276 16.32 2.12 -0.65
CA GLU A 276 17.54 2.57 -1.34
C GLU A 276 18.20 1.41 -2.10
N ALA A 277 18.27 0.21 -1.49
CA ALA A 277 18.80 -0.97 -2.14
C ALA A 277 18.02 -1.36 -3.42
N LEU A 278 16.69 -1.26 -3.41
CA LEU A 278 15.86 -1.52 -4.58
C LEU A 278 15.93 -0.39 -5.61
N LYS A 279 15.88 0.88 -5.19
CA LYS A 279 15.95 2.04 -6.10
C LYS A 279 17.26 2.09 -6.87
N SER A 280 18.38 1.73 -6.24
CA SER A 280 19.68 1.64 -6.92
C SER A 280 19.70 0.60 -8.06
N SER A 281 18.77 -0.35 -8.04
CA SER A 281 18.57 -1.36 -9.08
C SER A 281 17.38 -1.07 -10.01
N GLY A 282 16.85 0.17 -9.98
CA GLY A 282 15.82 0.65 -10.91
C GLY A 282 14.37 0.36 -10.50
N PHE A 283 14.14 -0.22 -9.30
CA PHE A 283 12.77 -0.49 -8.86
C PHE A 283 12.07 0.76 -8.28
N THR A 284 10.79 0.89 -8.58
CA THR A 284 9.90 1.79 -7.84
C THR A 284 9.47 1.12 -6.53
N VAL A 285 9.57 1.83 -5.41
CA VAL A 285 9.21 1.30 -4.08
C VAL A 285 8.20 2.21 -3.41
N VAL A 286 7.11 1.64 -2.93
CA VAL A 286 6.08 2.28 -2.11
C VAL A 286 6.16 1.70 -0.70
N CYS A 287 6.41 2.55 0.31
CA CYS A 287 6.37 2.16 1.71
C CYS A 287 5.01 2.52 2.30
N THR A 288 4.36 1.57 2.96
CA THR A 288 3.00 1.77 3.45
C THR A 288 2.69 0.88 4.65
N THR A 289 1.60 1.21 5.31
CA THR A 289 0.91 0.38 6.30
C THR A 289 -0.48 0.09 5.75
N LEU A 290 -0.64 -1.09 5.14
CA LEU A 290 -1.93 -1.51 4.61
C LEU A 290 -2.81 -1.99 5.77
N ASN A 291 -3.62 -1.09 6.30
CA ASN A 291 -4.62 -1.42 7.32
C ASN A 291 -5.99 -1.47 6.65
N HIS A 292 -6.58 -2.66 6.62
CA HIS A 292 -8.00 -2.83 6.37
C HIS A 292 -8.67 -2.98 7.74
N THR A 293 -9.33 -1.92 8.21
CA THR A 293 -10.27 -2.03 9.31
C THR A 293 -11.49 -2.74 8.77
N LEU A 294 -11.66 -4.02 9.13
CA LEU A 294 -12.96 -4.69 9.05
C LEU A 294 -13.86 -3.95 10.06
N GLU A 295 -14.73 -3.06 9.58
CA GLU A 295 -15.92 -2.64 10.31
C GLU A 295 -16.98 -3.74 10.24
#